data_52d744b542bc4782ba8c0bf1e69fbe92
#
_entry.id   52d744b542bc4782ba8c0bf1e69fbe92
#
_cell.length_a   1.000
_cell.length_b   1.000
_cell.length_c   1.000
_cell.angle_alpha   90.00
_cell.angle_beta   90.00
_cell.angle_gamma   90.00
#
_symmetry.space_group_name_H-M   'P 1'
#
loop_
_entity.id
_entity.type
_entity.pdbx_description
1 polymer ?
#
loop_
_entity_poly.entity_id
_entity_poly.type
_entity_poly.pdbx_seq_one_letter_code
_entity_poly.pdbx_strand_id
1 'polypeptide(L)'
;MILIKEKRDYIPYDPSPLNKITRATKKGFQVLDVPPAVYSILTEFYDRSKLIEENYPGKEHYSKEISYLQDINQHIDKVNFVKEALLDIHQEWCGRSIKPAVVYGIRSYSANSVFKAHFDRQDTHHVASSITLGKDAPWNLNIQDHDGQWWGVDVEPGQMIMFESGCCMHGRLDEYQGTYFDNIYAHYTYDEPFLEYK
;
A
#
# COMPACT_ATOMS: atom_id res chain seq x y z
N MET A 1 -10.62 -7.93 10.24
CA MET A 1 -10.42 -6.48 9.93
C MET A 1 -10.88 -5.64 11.10
N ILE A 2 -10.02 -4.73 11.57
CA ILE A 2 -10.36 -3.72 12.57
C ILE A 2 -10.25 -2.35 11.89
N LEU A 3 -11.30 -1.53 11.98
CA LEU A 3 -11.35 -0.18 11.46
C LEU A 3 -11.60 0.78 12.62
N ILE A 4 -10.62 1.58 12.97
CA ILE A 4 -10.66 2.50 14.12
C ILE A 4 -10.62 3.94 13.61
N LYS A 5 -11.61 4.75 14.04
CA LYS A 5 -11.58 6.19 13.81
C LYS A 5 -10.57 6.85 14.74
N GLU A 6 -9.66 7.64 14.19
CA GLU A 6 -8.56 8.24 14.95
C GLU A 6 -8.58 9.77 14.87
N LYS A 7 -8.02 10.40 15.88
CA LYS A 7 -7.67 11.84 15.85
C LYS A 7 -6.17 11.95 15.75
N ARG A 8 -5.69 12.46 14.61
CA ARG A 8 -4.25 12.65 14.39
C ARG A 8 -4.02 13.95 13.62
N ASP A 9 -3.00 14.69 14.07
CA ASP A 9 -2.52 15.90 13.40
C ASP A 9 -1.13 15.60 12.85
N TYR A 10 -1.04 15.20 11.58
CA TYR A 10 0.23 14.92 10.92
C TYR A 10 0.54 15.95 9.84
N ILE A 11 1.80 16.36 9.82
CA ILE A 11 2.36 17.12 8.70
C ILE A 11 2.93 16.09 7.73
N PRO A 12 2.47 16.02 6.46
CA PRO A 12 3.02 15.09 5.49
C PRO A 12 4.50 15.41 5.25
N TYR A 13 5.27 14.35 5.00
CA TYR A 13 6.68 14.50 4.64
C TYR A 13 6.85 15.24 3.30
N ASP A 14 5.99 14.92 2.33
CA ASP A 14 5.94 15.62 1.04
C ASP A 14 4.62 16.40 0.93
N PRO A 15 4.70 17.75 1.04
CA PRO A 15 3.53 18.61 0.86
C PRO A 15 3.18 18.82 -0.61
N SER A 16 3.59 17.93 -1.52
CA SER A 16 3.23 18.04 -2.94
C SER A 16 1.77 18.38 -3.11
N PRO A 17 1.42 19.37 -3.92
CA PRO A 17 0.08 19.91 -3.95
C PRO A 17 -0.92 18.83 -4.37
N LEU A 18 -1.77 18.43 -3.43
CA LEU A 18 -2.90 17.50 -3.60
C LEU A 18 -3.89 17.90 -4.70
N ASN A 19 -3.73 19.11 -5.23
CA ASN A 19 -4.67 19.75 -6.14
C ASN A 19 -4.68 19.15 -7.56
N LYS A 20 -3.81 18.15 -7.83
CA LYS A 20 -3.66 17.59 -9.18
C LYS A 20 -4.31 16.22 -9.35
N ILE A 21 -4.64 15.51 -8.27
CA ILE A 21 -5.23 14.17 -8.38
C ILE A 21 -6.72 14.25 -8.13
N THR A 22 -7.50 13.86 -9.13
CA THR A 22 -8.95 13.75 -8.99
C THR A 22 -9.29 12.55 -8.13
N ARG A 23 -10.01 12.76 -7.05
CA ARG A 23 -10.60 11.71 -6.22
C ARG A 23 -11.54 10.84 -7.05
N ALA A 24 -11.37 9.55 -7.00
CA ALA A 24 -12.15 8.60 -7.79
C ALA A 24 -13.29 7.97 -6.97
N THR A 25 -13.07 7.75 -5.67
CA THR A 25 -14.02 7.07 -4.81
C THR A 25 -14.59 8.00 -3.73
N LYS A 26 -15.64 7.56 -3.06
CA LYS A 26 -16.27 8.37 -2.00
C LYS A 26 -15.38 8.53 -0.75
N LYS A 27 -14.62 7.50 -0.38
CA LYS A 27 -13.88 7.44 0.90
C LYS A 27 -12.37 7.47 0.73
N GLY A 28 -11.88 7.07 -0.45
CA GLY A 28 -10.45 6.97 -0.72
C GLY A 28 -9.81 5.63 -0.37
N PHE A 29 -10.53 4.73 0.31
CA PHE A 29 -10.03 3.38 0.59
C PHE A 29 -11.15 2.37 0.84
N GLN A 30 -10.82 1.08 0.66
CA GLN A 30 -11.68 -0.07 0.93
C GLN A 30 -10.85 -1.29 1.32
N VAL A 31 -11.36 -2.10 2.23
CA VAL A 31 -10.76 -3.39 2.61
C VAL A 31 -11.60 -4.53 2.05
N LEU A 32 -10.93 -5.54 1.52
CA LEU A 32 -11.56 -6.76 1.02
C LEU A 32 -10.62 -7.96 1.15
N ASP A 33 -11.17 -9.15 0.98
CA ASP A 33 -10.36 -10.36 0.89
C ASP A 33 -9.64 -10.40 -0.46
N VAL A 34 -8.39 -10.86 -0.44
CA VAL A 34 -7.62 -11.08 -1.68
C VAL A 34 -8.27 -12.23 -2.45
N PRO A 35 -8.45 -12.10 -3.78
CA PRO A 35 -8.94 -13.22 -4.57
C PRO A 35 -8.13 -14.49 -4.30
N PRO A 36 -8.78 -15.65 -4.05
CA PRO A 36 -8.09 -16.87 -3.64
C PRO A 36 -6.96 -17.29 -4.59
N ALA A 37 -7.14 -17.13 -5.90
CA ALA A 37 -6.11 -17.44 -6.89
C ALA A 37 -4.88 -16.53 -6.75
N VAL A 38 -5.08 -15.23 -6.48
CA VAL A 38 -3.99 -14.27 -6.25
C VAL A 38 -3.26 -14.61 -4.96
N TYR A 39 -3.99 -14.84 -3.88
CA TYR A 39 -3.39 -15.17 -2.59
C TYR A 39 -2.60 -16.46 -2.63
N SER A 40 -3.13 -17.51 -3.30
CA SER A 40 -2.43 -18.78 -3.50
C SER A 40 -1.09 -18.59 -4.22
N ILE A 41 -1.07 -17.79 -5.28
CA ILE A 41 0.16 -17.49 -6.02
C ILE A 41 1.16 -16.70 -5.17
N LEU A 42 0.70 -15.71 -4.41
CA LEU A 42 1.57 -14.94 -3.52
C LEU A 42 2.20 -15.81 -2.44
N THR A 43 1.43 -16.70 -1.82
CA THR A 43 1.92 -17.62 -0.78
C THR A 43 2.85 -18.71 -1.32
N GLU A 44 2.73 -19.08 -2.60
CA GLU A 44 3.59 -20.07 -3.23
C GLU A 44 5.07 -19.62 -3.30
N PHE A 45 5.33 -18.34 -3.52
CA PHE A 45 6.70 -17.81 -3.57
C PHE A 45 7.11 -16.99 -2.33
N TYR A 46 6.20 -16.77 -1.40
CA TYR A 46 6.52 -16.10 -0.15
C TYR A 46 7.45 -16.95 0.71
N ASP A 47 8.68 -16.47 0.92
CA ASP A 47 9.72 -17.20 1.65
C ASP A 47 10.58 -16.20 2.45
N ARG A 48 10.38 -16.15 3.75
CA ARG A 48 11.12 -15.26 4.64
C ARG A 48 12.64 -15.51 4.67
N SER A 49 13.10 -16.71 4.31
CA SER A 49 14.53 -16.99 4.22
C SER A 49 15.25 -16.25 3.09
N LYS A 50 14.49 -15.70 2.14
CA LYS A 50 14.99 -14.91 1.01
C LYS A 50 14.95 -13.40 1.25
N LEU A 51 14.58 -12.96 2.43
CA LEU A 51 14.58 -11.54 2.78
C LEU A 51 16.01 -11.02 2.88
N ILE A 52 16.28 -9.93 2.18
CA ILE A 52 17.53 -9.17 2.25
C ILE A 52 17.25 -7.78 2.77
N GLU A 53 18.21 -7.18 3.46
CA GLU A 53 18.07 -5.81 3.95
C GLU A 53 17.79 -4.85 2.79
N GLU A 54 16.71 -4.08 2.91
CA GLU A 54 16.35 -3.10 1.91
C GLU A 54 17.15 -1.81 2.13
N ASN A 55 17.95 -1.45 1.15
CA ASN A 55 18.78 -0.25 1.20
C ASN A 55 18.56 0.59 -0.06
N TYR A 56 17.85 1.70 0.07
CA TYR A 56 17.62 2.67 -0.99
C TYR A 56 17.75 4.10 -0.48
N PRO A 57 18.18 5.06 -1.32
CA PRO A 57 18.30 6.47 -0.93
C PRO A 57 16.96 7.04 -0.45
N GLY A 58 16.97 7.73 0.68
CA GLY A 58 15.78 8.36 1.26
C GLY A 58 14.90 7.44 2.11
N LYS A 59 15.30 6.20 2.35
CA LYS A 59 14.56 5.26 3.20
C LYS A 59 14.26 5.84 4.58
N GLU A 60 15.19 6.56 5.17
CA GLU A 60 15.07 7.19 6.49
C GLU A 60 13.93 8.21 6.59
N HIS A 61 13.44 8.70 5.46
CA HIS A 61 12.29 9.60 5.41
C HIS A 61 10.96 8.86 5.62
N TYR A 62 10.92 7.58 5.25
CA TYR A 62 9.71 6.76 5.30
C TYR A 62 9.71 5.77 6.45
N SER A 63 10.85 5.14 6.76
CA SER A 63 10.95 4.09 7.78
C SER A 63 11.97 4.47 8.85
N LYS A 64 11.64 4.19 10.11
CA LYS A 64 12.53 4.40 11.27
C LYS A 64 13.54 3.25 11.41
N GLU A 65 13.09 2.03 11.18
CA GLU A 65 13.88 0.83 11.38
C GLU A 65 14.22 0.14 10.04
N ILE A 66 15.08 -0.85 10.09
CA ILE A 66 15.47 -1.65 8.93
C ILE A 66 14.26 -2.42 8.41
N SER A 67 13.98 -2.29 7.12
CA SER A 67 13.05 -3.15 6.38
C SER A 67 13.84 -4.14 5.52
N TYR A 68 13.21 -5.26 5.22
CA TYR A 68 13.76 -6.30 4.36
C TYR A 68 12.88 -6.49 3.15
N LEU A 69 13.46 -6.91 2.05
CA LEU A 69 12.77 -7.15 0.79
C LEU A 69 13.10 -8.56 0.28
N GLN A 70 12.06 -9.30 -0.08
CA GLN A 70 12.21 -10.47 -0.93
C GLN A 70 12.02 -10.03 -2.38
N ASP A 71 13.08 -10.15 -3.19
CA ASP A 71 13.01 -9.91 -4.63
C ASP A 71 12.11 -10.96 -5.30
N ILE A 72 11.14 -10.48 -6.07
CA ILE A 72 10.17 -11.30 -6.80
C ILE A 72 10.46 -11.38 -8.31
N ASN A 73 11.55 -10.79 -8.80
CA ASN A 73 11.88 -10.79 -10.22
C ASN A 73 12.05 -12.19 -10.81
N GLN A 74 12.46 -13.18 -9.99
CA GLN A 74 12.51 -14.59 -10.38
C GLN A 74 11.14 -15.21 -10.67
N HIS A 75 10.05 -14.52 -10.31
CA HIS A 75 8.66 -14.94 -10.44
C HIS A 75 7.86 -13.99 -11.32
N ILE A 76 8.49 -13.38 -12.32
CA ILE A 76 7.91 -12.28 -13.11
C ILE A 76 6.56 -12.65 -13.72
N ASP A 77 6.38 -13.89 -14.19
CA ASP A 77 5.12 -14.34 -14.76
C ASP A 77 4.00 -14.37 -13.71
N LYS A 78 4.31 -14.81 -12.49
CA LYS A 78 3.38 -14.80 -11.37
C LYS A 78 3.04 -13.38 -10.91
N VAL A 79 4.04 -12.50 -10.89
CA VAL A 79 3.86 -11.07 -10.58
C VAL A 79 2.97 -10.39 -11.61
N ASN A 80 3.17 -10.67 -12.88
CA ASN A 80 2.31 -10.15 -13.94
C ASN A 80 0.87 -10.67 -13.80
N PHE A 81 0.70 -11.96 -13.50
CA PHE A 81 -0.63 -12.49 -13.18
C PHE A 81 -1.29 -11.74 -12.03
N VAL A 82 -0.58 -11.48 -10.93
CA VAL A 82 -1.12 -10.73 -9.78
C VAL A 82 -1.55 -9.32 -10.20
N LYS A 83 -0.72 -8.62 -10.98
CA LYS A 83 -1.05 -7.27 -11.48
C LYS A 83 -2.32 -7.26 -12.32
N GLU A 84 -2.44 -8.20 -13.26
CA GLU A 84 -3.58 -8.29 -14.16
C GLU A 84 -4.85 -8.74 -13.41
N ALA A 85 -4.74 -9.74 -12.55
CA ALA A 85 -5.87 -10.24 -11.78
C ALA A 85 -6.45 -9.21 -10.78
N LEU A 86 -5.64 -8.29 -10.29
CA LEU A 86 -6.09 -7.20 -9.41
C LEU A 86 -6.53 -5.97 -10.19
N LEU A 87 -6.17 -5.82 -11.46
CA LEU A 87 -6.46 -4.65 -12.28
C LEU A 87 -7.97 -4.38 -12.36
N ASP A 88 -8.75 -5.39 -12.72
CA ASP A 88 -10.20 -5.26 -12.89
C ASP A 88 -10.88 -4.84 -11.57
N ILE A 89 -10.43 -5.40 -10.45
CA ILE A 89 -10.96 -5.07 -9.11
C ILE A 89 -10.70 -3.60 -8.78
N HIS A 90 -9.50 -3.10 -9.08
CA HIS A 90 -9.14 -1.70 -8.83
C HIS A 90 -9.89 -0.76 -9.79
N GLN A 91 -10.05 -1.14 -11.07
CA GLN A 91 -10.83 -0.36 -12.04
C GLN A 91 -12.31 -0.26 -11.65
N GLU A 92 -12.91 -1.38 -11.26
CA GLU A 92 -14.29 -1.40 -10.78
C GLU A 92 -14.46 -0.52 -9.54
N TRP A 93 -13.54 -0.64 -8.58
CA TRP A 93 -13.58 0.13 -7.35
C TRP A 93 -13.41 1.64 -7.58
N CYS A 94 -12.43 2.06 -8.38
CA CYS A 94 -12.16 3.50 -8.60
C CYS A 94 -13.00 4.08 -9.75
N GLY A 95 -13.69 3.24 -10.54
CA GLY A 95 -14.52 3.69 -11.67
C GLY A 95 -13.74 4.38 -12.78
N ARG A 96 -12.42 4.10 -12.92
CA ARG A 96 -11.52 4.72 -13.88
C ARG A 96 -10.68 3.68 -14.60
N SER A 97 -10.30 4.00 -15.85
CA SER A 97 -9.27 3.25 -16.56
C SER A 97 -7.91 3.49 -15.92
N ILE A 98 -7.24 2.41 -15.54
CA ILE A 98 -5.92 2.39 -14.93
C ILE A 98 -5.06 1.30 -15.57
N LYS A 99 -3.76 1.43 -15.42
CA LYS A 99 -2.80 0.40 -15.85
C LYS A 99 -1.82 0.07 -14.72
N PRO A 100 -1.28 -1.16 -14.69
CA PRO A 100 -0.29 -1.54 -13.71
C PRO A 100 0.94 -0.64 -13.77
N ALA A 101 1.39 -0.13 -12.64
CA ALA A 101 2.62 0.63 -12.52
C ALA A 101 3.75 -0.26 -12.00
N VAL A 102 3.68 -0.69 -10.74
CA VAL A 102 4.75 -1.50 -10.14
C VAL A 102 4.22 -2.41 -9.02
N VAL A 103 4.87 -3.56 -8.88
CA VAL A 103 4.85 -4.41 -7.69
C VAL A 103 6.30 -4.58 -7.26
N TYR A 104 6.65 -4.09 -6.08
CA TYR A 104 8.06 -3.99 -5.67
C TYR A 104 8.67 -5.30 -5.19
N GLY A 105 7.91 -6.10 -4.51
CA GLY A 105 8.38 -7.30 -3.82
C GLY A 105 7.67 -7.46 -2.49
N ILE A 106 8.00 -8.51 -1.77
CA ILE A 106 7.48 -8.73 -0.43
C ILE A 106 8.37 -7.97 0.54
N ARG A 107 7.80 -6.97 1.18
CA ARG A 107 8.51 -6.18 2.20
C ARG A 107 8.18 -6.70 3.58
N SER A 108 9.23 -6.86 4.39
CA SER A 108 9.14 -7.25 5.79
C SER A 108 9.63 -6.12 6.69
N TYR A 109 8.85 -5.77 7.68
CA TYR A 109 9.17 -4.80 8.71
C TYR A 109 9.46 -5.52 10.03
N SER A 110 10.46 -5.02 10.77
CA SER A 110 10.84 -5.55 12.09
C SER A 110 10.13 -4.82 13.22
N ALA A 111 10.37 -5.27 14.45
CA ALA A 111 9.91 -4.58 15.67
C ALA A 111 10.32 -3.10 15.69
N ASN A 112 9.49 -2.26 16.28
CA ASN A 112 9.65 -0.79 16.38
C ASN A 112 9.64 -0.03 15.05
N SER A 113 9.36 -0.69 13.93
CA SER A 113 9.19 -0.01 12.64
C SER A 113 8.06 1.01 12.71
N VAL A 114 8.27 2.14 12.05
CA VAL A 114 7.30 3.20 11.81
C VAL A 114 7.41 3.59 10.35
N PHE A 115 6.29 3.71 9.66
CA PHE A 115 6.27 4.21 8.29
C PHE A 115 5.54 5.54 8.26
N LYS A 116 6.29 6.64 8.07
CA LYS A 116 5.78 8.00 8.22
C LYS A 116 4.63 8.32 7.26
N ALA A 117 3.78 9.27 7.66
CA ALA A 117 2.69 9.75 6.81
C ALA A 117 3.24 10.39 5.53
N HIS A 118 2.71 9.96 4.38
CA HIS A 118 3.10 10.45 3.07
C HIS A 118 1.97 10.25 2.05
N PHE A 119 2.14 10.84 0.89
CA PHE A 119 1.45 10.48 -0.34
C PHE A 119 2.40 9.72 -1.23
N ASP A 120 1.87 8.78 -1.99
CA ASP A 120 2.67 8.14 -3.02
C ASP A 120 2.99 9.11 -4.16
N ARG A 121 3.92 8.69 -5.00
CA ARG A 121 4.34 9.46 -6.18
C ARG A 121 3.15 9.75 -7.10
N GLN A 122 2.79 11.00 -7.19
CA GLN A 122 1.62 11.47 -7.93
C GLN A 122 1.73 11.32 -9.46
N ASP A 123 2.89 11.02 -10.00
CA ASP A 123 3.12 10.78 -11.42
C ASP A 123 2.88 9.31 -11.84
N THR A 124 2.93 8.37 -10.90
CA THR A 124 2.89 6.94 -11.20
C THR A 124 2.07 6.07 -10.25
N HIS A 125 1.74 6.57 -9.06
CA HIS A 125 1.10 5.78 -7.99
C HIS A 125 -0.20 6.43 -7.55
N HIS A 126 -1.25 6.29 -8.38
CA HIS A 126 -2.54 6.93 -8.09
C HIS A 126 -3.43 6.07 -7.20
N VAL A 127 -3.42 4.77 -7.46
CA VAL A 127 -4.18 3.75 -6.74
C VAL A 127 -3.22 2.64 -6.34
N ALA A 128 -3.36 2.17 -5.13
CA ALA A 128 -2.54 1.09 -4.62
C ALA A 128 -3.37 0.06 -3.84
N SER A 129 -2.80 -1.13 -3.69
CA SER A 129 -3.22 -2.07 -2.65
C SER A 129 -2.04 -2.52 -1.82
N SER A 130 -2.28 -2.71 -0.52
CA SER A 130 -1.38 -3.39 0.40
C SER A 130 -2.02 -4.73 0.79
N ILE A 131 -1.36 -5.82 0.44
CA ILE A 131 -1.80 -7.20 0.74
C ILE A 131 -0.96 -7.71 1.88
N THR A 132 -1.58 -8.10 3.00
CA THR A 132 -0.89 -8.69 4.14
C THR A 132 -0.65 -10.18 3.88
N LEU A 133 0.60 -10.62 4.01
CA LEU A 133 1.02 -12.02 3.85
C LEU A 133 1.28 -12.71 5.18
N GLY A 134 1.83 -11.99 6.15
CA GLY A 134 2.13 -12.51 7.47
C GLY A 134 2.38 -11.42 8.48
N LYS A 135 2.05 -11.69 9.74
CA LYS A 135 2.32 -10.82 10.89
C LYS A 135 2.17 -11.59 12.18
N ASP A 136 2.81 -11.15 13.24
CA ASP A 136 2.68 -11.74 14.59
C ASP A 136 2.05 -10.76 15.61
N ALA A 137 1.72 -9.52 15.18
CA ALA A 137 0.95 -8.57 15.97
C ALA A 137 0.11 -7.65 15.05
N PRO A 138 -0.93 -6.99 15.54
CA PRO A 138 -1.64 -5.95 14.80
C PRO A 138 -0.74 -4.76 14.46
N TRP A 139 -0.89 -4.21 13.26
CA TRP A 139 -0.23 -2.96 12.84
C TRP A 139 -1.05 -2.18 11.83
N ASN A 140 -1.68 -1.13 12.28
CA ASN A 140 -2.59 -0.34 11.45
C ASN A 140 -1.86 0.33 10.28
N LEU A 141 -2.44 0.23 9.09
CA LEU A 141 -2.27 1.27 8.10
C LEU A 141 -3.15 2.44 8.53
N ASN A 142 -2.52 3.56 8.88
CA ASN A 142 -3.24 4.80 9.17
C ASN A 142 -3.45 5.52 7.85
N ILE A 143 -4.70 5.85 7.54
CA ILE A 143 -5.08 6.50 6.30
C ILE A 143 -6.08 7.63 6.55
N GLN A 144 -5.86 8.76 5.89
CA GLN A 144 -6.78 9.88 5.91
C GLN A 144 -7.76 9.77 4.74
N ASP A 145 -9.05 9.74 5.04
CA ASP A 145 -10.06 9.71 3.99
C ASP A 145 -10.25 11.07 3.32
N HIS A 146 -11.13 11.14 2.33
CA HIS A 146 -11.40 12.36 1.56
C HIS A 146 -12.05 13.49 2.37
N ASP A 147 -12.62 13.17 3.53
CA ASP A 147 -13.18 14.15 4.47
C ASP A 147 -12.14 14.62 5.51
N GLY A 148 -10.89 14.15 5.40
CA GLY A 148 -9.82 14.48 6.33
C GLY A 148 -9.82 13.66 7.62
N GLN A 149 -10.72 12.67 7.73
CA GLN A 149 -10.78 11.80 8.91
C GLN A 149 -9.72 10.71 8.84
N TRP A 150 -8.93 10.55 9.88
CA TRP A 150 -7.97 9.46 10.04
C TRP A 150 -8.64 8.15 10.47
N TRP A 151 -8.16 7.06 9.89
CA TRP A 151 -8.58 5.70 10.17
C TRP A 151 -7.36 4.81 10.40
N GLY A 152 -7.40 4.00 11.46
CA GLY A 152 -6.48 2.88 11.65
C GLY A 152 -7.11 1.61 11.06
N VAL A 153 -6.42 1.00 10.11
CA VAL A 153 -6.90 -0.18 9.38
C VAL A 153 -5.93 -1.34 9.57
N ASP A 154 -6.31 -2.30 10.40
CA ASP A 154 -5.56 -3.55 10.54
C ASP A 154 -6.18 -4.62 9.64
N VAL A 155 -5.37 -5.18 8.74
CA VAL A 155 -5.76 -6.23 7.79
C VAL A 155 -5.04 -7.52 8.09
N GLU A 156 -5.78 -8.62 8.06
CA GLU A 156 -5.24 -9.96 8.32
C GLU A 156 -4.56 -10.56 7.08
N PRO A 157 -3.69 -11.56 7.24
CA PRO A 157 -3.19 -12.33 6.11
C PRO A 157 -4.33 -12.84 5.22
N GLY A 158 -4.19 -12.64 3.92
CA GLY A 158 -5.25 -12.91 2.93
C GLY A 158 -6.23 -11.77 2.71
N GLN A 159 -6.07 -10.66 3.42
CA GLN A 159 -6.82 -9.42 3.17
C GLN A 159 -5.94 -8.37 2.50
N MET A 160 -6.59 -7.44 1.81
CA MET A 160 -5.94 -6.27 1.25
C MET A 160 -6.74 -5.00 1.54
N ILE A 161 -6.03 -3.89 1.64
CA ILE A 161 -6.62 -2.56 1.57
C ILE A 161 -6.28 -1.95 0.21
N MET A 162 -7.30 -1.54 -0.54
CA MET A 162 -7.15 -0.68 -1.73
C MET A 162 -7.31 0.77 -1.30
N PHE A 163 -6.50 1.65 -1.85
CA PHE A 163 -6.56 3.08 -1.51
C PHE A 163 -6.03 3.97 -2.62
N GLU A 164 -6.54 5.21 -2.67
CA GLU A 164 -6.10 6.25 -3.58
C GLU A 164 -4.79 6.85 -3.06
N SER A 165 -3.69 6.12 -3.20
CA SER A 165 -2.40 6.38 -2.56
C SER A 165 -1.76 7.71 -2.94
N GLY A 166 -2.09 8.24 -4.11
CA GLY A 166 -1.62 9.54 -4.57
C GLY A 166 -2.35 10.73 -3.94
N CYS A 167 -3.54 10.54 -3.34
CA CYS A 167 -4.32 11.63 -2.73
C CYS A 167 -4.89 11.34 -1.34
N CYS A 168 -4.75 10.13 -0.82
CA CYS A 168 -5.00 9.81 0.58
C CYS A 168 -3.69 9.71 1.33
N MET A 169 -3.47 10.62 2.28
CA MET A 169 -2.30 10.56 3.16
C MET A 169 -2.34 9.27 3.97
N HIS A 170 -1.23 8.53 3.98
CA HIS A 170 -1.19 7.24 4.65
C HIS A 170 0.20 6.92 5.21
N GLY A 171 0.25 5.93 6.10
CA GLY A 171 1.47 5.45 6.73
C GLY A 171 1.17 4.40 7.80
N ARG A 172 2.19 3.93 8.51
CA ARG A 172 2.06 3.12 9.71
C ARG A 172 2.72 3.88 10.84
N LEU A 173 1.91 4.63 11.57
CA LEU A 173 2.34 5.78 12.36
C LEU A 173 2.69 5.42 13.81
N ASP A 174 2.25 4.27 14.26
CA ASP A 174 2.57 3.71 15.55
C ASP A 174 3.69 2.67 15.42
N GLU A 175 4.55 2.57 16.42
CA GLU A 175 5.63 1.57 16.42
C GLU A 175 5.05 0.15 16.42
N TYR A 176 5.57 -0.69 15.51
CA TYR A 176 5.16 -2.07 15.42
C TYR A 176 5.58 -2.84 16.68
N GLN A 177 4.64 -3.51 17.32
CA GLN A 177 4.84 -4.22 18.58
C GLN A 177 5.11 -5.72 18.39
N GLY A 178 5.07 -6.22 17.16
CA GLY A 178 5.44 -7.59 16.82
C GLY A 178 6.90 -7.70 16.40
N THR A 179 7.30 -8.89 15.93
CA THR A 179 8.64 -9.15 15.43
C THR A 179 8.74 -9.06 13.92
N TYR A 180 7.62 -9.28 13.19
CA TYR A 180 7.57 -9.14 11.75
C TYR A 180 6.19 -8.80 11.23
N PHE A 181 6.16 -8.00 10.18
CA PHE A 181 4.99 -7.69 9.36
C PHE A 181 5.38 -7.75 7.89
N ASP A 182 4.81 -8.68 7.14
CA ASP A 182 5.14 -8.94 5.75
C ASP A 182 3.97 -8.61 4.85
N ASN A 183 4.22 -7.79 3.84
CA ASN A 183 3.21 -7.39 2.87
C ASN A 183 3.81 -7.19 1.47
N ILE A 184 2.91 -7.10 0.49
CA ILE A 184 3.24 -6.70 -0.87
C ILE A 184 2.35 -5.54 -1.30
N TYR A 185 2.93 -4.57 -2.01
CA TYR A 185 2.22 -3.44 -2.59
C TYR A 185 2.08 -3.61 -4.10
N ALA A 186 0.88 -3.40 -4.62
CA ALA A 186 0.64 -3.24 -6.04
C ALA A 186 0.15 -1.81 -6.33
N HIS A 187 0.75 -1.15 -7.32
CA HIS A 187 0.45 0.24 -7.69
C HIS A 187 -0.04 0.33 -9.12
N TYR A 188 -0.99 1.23 -9.32
CA TYR A 188 -1.62 1.50 -10.62
C TYR A 188 -1.63 3.00 -10.89
N THR A 189 -1.56 3.36 -12.16
CA THR A 189 -1.65 4.75 -12.62
C THR A 189 -2.87 4.92 -13.53
N TYR A 190 -3.50 6.08 -13.49
CA TYR A 190 -4.59 6.42 -14.41
C TYR A 190 -4.07 6.48 -15.85
N ASP A 191 -4.88 6.03 -16.81
CA ASP A 191 -4.55 6.10 -18.23
C ASP A 191 -4.65 7.53 -18.78
N GLU A 192 -5.58 8.31 -18.25
CA GLU A 192 -5.76 9.69 -18.66
C GLU A 192 -4.80 10.62 -17.90
N PRO A 193 -4.18 11.59 -18.58
CA PRO A 193 -3.41 12.63 -17.92
C PRO A 193 -4.32 13.43 -16.97
N PHE A 194 -3.76 13.93 -15.88
CA PHE A 194 -4.48 14.76 -14.94
C PHE A 194 -5.17 15.92 -15.66
N LEU A 195 -6.49 15.99 -15.55
CA LEU A 195 -7.20 17.20 -15.91
C LEU A 195 -6.89 18.22 -14.82
N GLU A 196 -6.09 19.24 -15.15
CA GLU A 196 -5.97 20.41 -14.29
C GLU A 196 -7.35 21.01 -14.14
N TYR A 197 -7.92 20.97 -12.95
CA TYR A 197 -9.11 21.79 -12.66
C TYR A 197 -8.68 23.26 -12.75
N LYS A 198 -9.25 23.95 -13.71
CA LYS A 198 -9.21 25.40 -13.79
C LYS A 198 -10.10 26.03 -12.74
#